data_e0a2082327a43a028d18df1e31ff8166
#
_entry.id   e0a2082327a43a028d18df1e31ff8166
#
_cell.length_a   1.000
_cell.length_b   1.000
_cell.length_c   1.000
_cell.angle_alpha   90.00
_cell.angle_beta   90.00
_cell.angle_gamma   90.00
#
_symmetry.space_group_name_H-M   'P 1'
#
loop_
_entity.id
_entity.type
_entity.pdbx_description
1 polymer ?
#
loop_
_entity_poly.entity_id
_entity_poly.type
_entity_poly.pdbx_seq_one_letter_code
_entity_poly.pdbx_strand_id
1 'polypeptide(L)'
;MKHNHFFRSAVVAMVAIVATTFTVAAKSTTVTGRVLCEGKGVAGVVVSDGYNVVATDASGAYALPTDVEVSQFVNISVPSGYEVERKGNAPQFYGRIDSKATGVQNFDFNLTKVDQSEYTIITFADTHVTGPKNSRACHLDQERYLTQYIPAVNEYAAKQSGRVYVMTLGDMTQAGYRPQERNNFEGYSLANFMEDTKVDLPVFNAVGNHDHNNSPKGTVLTESTTDFSRIDYYKDLGPAWYSVNIGREHYVFVDNTFVLTQESHPTYDEAATKGYQVRLSDAQQAWLEKDIAMVDKTKVDRIVVMAHCPVLNGHGGLQMMRAPKFFAALKGYEVVILVGHSHCDRTVVTTINGNKVYEFINPSGAGTAWYTPLNTDGTPGAAVAYKFKAGEKAFAREFVTYGEIKEKNIRYRVYDNVANKWSYPIMESTGHGWSRQHDLQNANYKDKPAIMVTIWGAYTITFTESTGGTGKVVKSVYDLAYRDWYWNYYERSLNGEFPYGQTLRKASWQTPGKTGNKGQLYVPADPKAVVTVEAKDAFGKVIAKFTAQAAE
;
A
#
# COMPACT_ATOMS: atom_id res chain seq x y z
N MET A 1 47.52 62.54 35.08
CA MET A 1 47.12 62.44 34.12
C MET A 1 47.88 61.71 33.01
N LYS A 2 48.19 60.54 33.09
CA LYS A 2 48.86 59.73 32.01
C LYS A 2 48.04 58.51 31.74
N HIS A 3 47.51 58.39 30.52
CA HIS A 3 46.89 57.20 29.97
C HIS A 3 47.96 56.14 29.63
N ASN A 4 47.78 54.92 30.10
CA ASN A 4 48.54 53.79 29.62
C ASN A 4 47.57 52.84 28.93
N HIS A 5 47.78 52.69 27.63
CA HIS A 5 47.17 51.65 26.79
C HIS A 5 47.95 50.34 26.95
N PHE A 6 47.26 49.29 27.36
CA PHE A 6 47.75 47.91 27.27
C PHE A 6 47.15 47.23 26.03
N PHE A 7 48.00 46.98 25.04
CA PHE A 7 47.71 46.07 23.94
C PHE A 7 47.80 44.64 24.44
N ARG A 8 46.71 43.90 24.34
CA ARG A 8 46.74 42.44 24.48
C ARG A 8 46.67 41.83 23.09
N SER A 9 47.76 41.21 22.65
CA SER A 9 47.86 40.36 21.46
C SER A 9 47.16 39.06 21.74
N ALA A 10 46.05 38.76 21.00
CA ALA A 10 45.40 37.46 21.02
C ALA A 10 46.11 36.57 19.97
N VAL A 11 46.76 35.55 20.44
CA VAL A 11 47.28 34.47 19.57
C VAL A 11 46.12 33.54 19.26
N VAL A 12 45.63 33.55 18.01
CA VAL A 12 44.65 32.60 17.50
C VAL A 12 45.40 31.32 17.11
N ALA A 13 45.29 30.28 17.94
CA ALA A 13 45.75 28.93 17.57
C ALA A 13 44.75 28.31 16.62
N MET A 14 45.11 28.18 15.35
CA MET A 14 44.32 27.48 14.34
C MET A 14 44.57 25.98 14.54
N VAL A 15 43.58 25.28 15.15
CA VAL A 15 43.57 23.81 15.22
C VAL A 15 43.08 23.30 13.88
N ALA A 16 43.97 22.81 13.05
CA ALA A 16 43.62 22.08 11.82
C ALA A 16 43.06 20.70 12.22
N ILE A 17 41.76 20.54 12.17
CA ILE A 17 41.14 19.22 12.24
C ILE A 17 41.37 18.53 10.91
N VAL A 18 42.34 17.62 10.87
CA VAL A 18 42.52 16.68 9.76
C VAL A 18 41.38 15.68 9.87
N ALA A 19 40.31 15.90 9.12
CA ALA A 19 39.29 14.87 8.91
C ALA A 19 39.90 13.77 8.03
N THR A 20 40.42 12.73 8.67
CA THR A 20 40.72 11.48 7.97
C THR A 20 39.41 10.84 7.55
N THR A 21 39.03 11.08 6.30
CA THR A 21 38.01 10.25 5.64
C THR A 21 38.61 8.86 5.51
N PHE A 22 38.20 7.94 6.39
CA PHE A 22 38.40 6.53 6.13
C PHE A 22 37.49 6.16 4.96
N THR A 23 38.02 6.17 3.74
CA THR A 23 37.44 5.44 2.63
C THR A 23 37.63 3.96 2.94
N VAL A 24 36.61 3.33 3.52
CA VAL A 24 36.52 1.86 3.54
C VAL A 24 36.53 1.48 2.05
N ALA A 25 37.57 0.78 1.62
CA ALA A 25 37.60 0.26 0.25
C ALA A 25 36.43 -0.73 0.12
N ALA A 26 35.48 -0.42 -0.75
CA ALA A 26 34.35 -1.32 -1.02
C ALA A 26 34.90 -2.71 -1.35
N LYS A 27 34.37 -3.74 -0.66
CA LYS A 27 34.74 -5.14 -0.93
C LYS A 27 33.98 -5.59 -2.17
N SER A 28 34.47 -5.16 -3.34
CA SER A 28 33.86 -5.50 -4.61
C SER A 28 34.16 -6.96 -5.00
N THR A 29 33.12 -7.63 -5.48
CA THR A 29 33.21 -8.94 -6.14
C THR A 29 32.37 -8.92 -7.41
N THR A 30 32.41 -10.02 -8.15
CA THR A 30 31.52 -10.21 -9.29
C THR A 30 30.55 -11.35 -8.95
N VAL A 31 29.26 -11.06 -9.00
CA VAL A 31 28.21 -12.08 -8.97
C VAL A 31 27.94 -12.50 -10.41
N THR A 32 27.97 -13.79 -10.67
CA THR A 32 27.73 -14.37 -12.00
C THR A 32 26.56 -15.34 -11.97
N GLY A 33 26.11 -15.76 -13.13
CA GLY A 33 25.08 -16.81 -13.25
C GLY A 33 24.47 -16.83 -14.64
N ARG A 34 23.45 -17.63 -14.77
CA ARG A 34 22.65 -17.79 -15.99
C ARG A 34 21.17 -17.75 -15.69
N VAL A 35 20.41 -17.17 -16.63
CA VAL A 35 18.96 -17.26 -16.64
C VAL A 35 18.55 -18.22 -17.76
N LEU A 36 17.88 -19.29 -17.42
CA LEU A 36 17.58 -20.40 -18.31
C LEU A 36 16.08 -20.65 -18.39
N CYS A 37 15.63 -21.11 -19.56
CA CYS A 37 14.30 -21.70 -19.75
C CYS A 37 14.47 -22.98 -20.54
N GLU A 38 14.01 -24.12 -20.01
CA GLU A 38 14.18 -25.46 -20.63
C GLU A 38 15.65 -25.73 -21.01
N GLY A 39 16.60 -25.33 -20.16
CA GLY A 39 18.04 -25.48 -20.37
C GLY A 39 18.67 -24.51 -21.39
N LYS A 40 17.87 -23.63 -22.02
CA LYS A 40 18.35 -22.63 -22.97
C LYS A 40 18.48 -21.27 -22.31
N GLY A 41 19.51 -20.51 -22.66
CA GLY A 41 19.70 -19.16 -22.16
C GLY A 41 18.59 -18.21 -22.56
N VAL A 42 18.17 -17.35 -21.65
CA VAL A 42 17.20 -16.26 -21.90
C VAL A 42 17.96 -14.94 -21.90
N ALA A 43 18.05 -14.31 -23.08
CA ALA A 43 18.75 -13.06 -23.27
C ALA A 43 17.93 -11.86 -22.80
N GLY A 44 18.62 -10.78 -22.35
CA GLY A 44 18.01 -9.49 -22.02
C GLY A 44 17.24 -9.49 -20.71
N VAL A 45 17.40 -10.52 -19.86
CA VAL A 45 16.82 -10.52 -18.52
C VAL A 45 17.61 -9.58 -17.64
N VAL A 46 16.93 -8.64 -17.01
CA VAL A 46 17.53 -7.67 -16.10
C VAL A 46 17.91 -8.36 -14.80
N VAL A 47 19.14 -8.18 -14.35
CA VAL A 47 19.70 -8.71 -13.10
C VAL A 47 20.22 -7.56 -12.27
N SER A 48 19.91 -7.56 -10.98
CA SER A 48 20.27 -6.50 -10.06
C SER A 48 20.74 -7.03 -8.70
N ASP A 49 21.60 -6.26 -8.03
CA ASP A 49 21.93 -6.46 -6.61
C ASP A 49 21.27 -5.42 -5.69
N GLY A 50 20.30 -4.66 -6.23
CA GLY A 50 19.65 -3.55 -5.54
C GLY A 50 20.37 -2.21 -5.70
N TYR A 51 21.59 -2.20 -6.30
CA TYR A 51 22.40 -1.01 -6.56
C TYR A 51 22.86 -0.94 -8.02
N ASN A 52 23.33 -2.03 -8.55
CA ASN A 52 23.77 -2.19 -9.93
C ASN A 52 22.74 -3.01 -10.71
N VAL A 53 22.72 -2.76 -12.03
CA VAL A 53 21.78 -3.40 -12.95
C VAL A 53 22.54 -3.78 -14.21
N VAL A 54 22.39 -5.01 -14.67
CA VAL A 54 22.91 -5.54 -15.94
C VAL A 54 21.83 -6.35 -16.66
N ALA A 55 22.09 -6.73 -17.90
CA ALA A 55 21.22 -7.66 -18.63
C ALA A 55 22.01 -8.92 -19.00
N THR A 56 21.30 -10.06 -19.11
CA THR A 56 21.87 -11.31 -19.61
C THR A 56 22.21 -11.21 -21.10
N ASP A 57 23.29 -11.86 -21.50
CA ASP A 57 23.70 -12.00 -22.90
C ASP A 57 22.86 -13.04 -23.68
N ALA A 58 23.22 -13.31 -24.93
CA ALA A 58 22.53 -14.25 -25.80
C ALA A 58 22.52 -15.70 -25.26
N SER A 59 23.47 -16.05 -24.40
CA SER A 59 23.56 -17.37 -23.74
C SER A 59 22.81 -17.40 -22.40
N GLY A 60 22.17 -16.31 -22.00
CA GLY A 60 21.54 -16.12 -20.71
C GLY A 60 22.51 -15.84 -19.57
N ALA A 61 23.81 -15.67 -19.86
CA ALA A 61 24.82 -15.42 -18.84
C ALA A 61 24.85 -13.95 -18.42
N TYR A 62 25.23 -13.69 -17.17
CA TYR A 62 25.46 -12.36 -16.64
C TYR A 62 26.69 -12.30 -15.73
N ALA A 63 27.25 -11.10 -15.61
CA ALA A 63 28.29 -10.76 -14.65
C ALA A 63 27.95 -9.38 -14.06
N LEU A 64 27.65 -9.35 -12.78
CA LEU A 64 27.23 -8.16 -12.06
C LEU A 64 28.31 -7.73 -11.06
N PRO A 65 28.96 -6.57 -11.26
CA PRO A 65 29.83 -5.99 -10.25
C PRO A 65 29.02 -5.66 -8.99
N THR A 66 29.45 -6.18 -7.85
CA THR A 66 28.67 -6.13 -6.61
C THR A 66 29.57 -5.72 -5.45
N ASP A 67 29.06 -4.84 -4.59
CA ASP A 67 29.65 -4.55 -3.28
C ASP A 67 28.95 -5.39 -2.22
N VAL A 68 29.64 -6.42 -1.73
CA VAL A 68 29.07 -7.37 -0.75
C VAL A 68 28.89 -6.79 0.65
N GLU A 69 29.37 -5.58 0.92
CA GLU A 69 29.15 -4.90 2.21
C GLU A 69 27.78 -4.23 2.25
N VAL A 70 27.20 -3.91 1.09
CA VAL A 70 25.89 -3.24 0.98
C VAL A 70 24.84 -4.11 0.29
N SER A 71 25.23 -4.93 -0.69
CA SER A 71 24.33 -5.77 -1.46
C SER A 71 24.07 -7.10 -0.75
N GLN A 72 22.83 -7.37 -0.39
CA GLN A 72 22.44 -8.60 0.32
C GLN A 72 21.85 -9.66 -0.60
N PHE A 73 21.39 -9.26 -1.79
CA PHE A 73 20.72 -10.14 -2.74
C PHE A 73 21.20 -9.86 -4.16
N VAL A 74 21.15 -10.90 -4.98
CA VAL A 74 21.05 -10.78 -6.42
C VAL A 74 19.66 -11.22 -6.82
N ASN A 75 19.00 -10.48 -7.70
CA ASN A 75 17.64 -10.78 -8.16
C ASN A 75 17.53 -10.57 -9.67
N ILE A 76 16.53 -11.21 -10.27
CA ILE A 76 16.15 -10.97 -11.65
C ILE A 76 14.82 -10.22 -11.71
N SER A 77 14.70 -9.27 -12.63
CA SER A 77 13.41 -8.77 -13.06
C SER A 77 12.79 -9.85 -13.96
N VAL A 78 11.92 -10.70 -13.37
CA VAL A 78 11.29 -11.81 -14.12
C VAL A 78 10.68 -11.24 -15.41
N PRO A 79 11.08 -11.75 -16.59
CA PRO A 79 10.59 -11.18 -17.85
C PRO A 79 9.14 -11.58 -18.12
N SER A 80 8.43 -10.73 -18.85
CA SER A 80 7.06 -11.00 -19.30
C SER A 80 6.98 -12.32 -20.09
N GLY A 81 5.92 -13.09 -19.88
CA GLY A 81 5.71 -14.41 -20.47
C GLY A 81 6.45 -15.53 -19.75
N TYR A 82 7.02 -15.24 -18.57
CA TYR A 82 7.71 -16.23 -17.75
C TYR A 82 7.32 -16.15 -16.28
N GLU A 83 7.51 -17.25 -15.59
CA GLU A 83 7.50 -17.38 -14.13
C GLU A 83 8.78 -18.07 -13.65
N VAL A 84 9.16 -17.81 -12.41
CA VAL A 84 10.22 -18.57 -11.70
C VAL A 84 9.61 -19.72 -10.92
N GLU A 85 10.43 -20.68 -10.53
CA GLU A 85 10.04 -21.70 -9.56
C GLU A 85 9.56 -21.06 -8.25
N ARG A 86 8.72 -21.79 -7.51
CA ARG A 86 8.21 -21.36 -6.21
C ARG A 86 8.61 -22.35 -5.13
N LYS A 87 8.91 -21.83 -3.95
CA LYS A 87 8.98 -22.60 -2.71
C LYS A 87 7.74 -22.26 -1.88
N GLY A 88 6.74 -23.13 -1.92
CA GLY A 88 5.40 -22.77 -1.44
C GLY A 88 4.79 -21.65 -2.28
N ASN A 89 4.46 -20.53 -1.66
CA ASN A 89 3.96 -19.33 -2.32
C ASN A 89 5.06 -18.30 -2.65
N ALA A 90 6.33 -18.53 -2.25
CA ALA A 90 7.44 -17.62 -2.45
C ALA A 90 8.15 -17.85 -3.80
N PRO A 91 8.07 -16.91 -4.78
CA PRO A 91 8.80 -17.00 -6.05
C PRO A 91 10.32 -16.91 -5.83
N GLN A 92 11.07 -17.77 -6.50
CA GLN A 92 12.53 -17.87 -6.36
C GLN A 92 13.24 -17.01 -7.41
N PHE A 93 13.03 -15.69 -7.37
CA PHE A 93 13.63 -14.72 -8.30
C PHE A 93 14.89 -14.05 -7.75
N TYR A 94 15.35 -14.44 -6.56
CA TYR A 94 16.53 -13.87 -5.92
C TYR A 94 17.40 -14.93 -5.25
N GLY A 95 18.68 -14.62 -5.05
CA GLY A 95 19.61 -15.37 -4.23
C GLY A 95 20.26 -14.47 -3.19
N ARG A 96 20.63 -15.03 -2.04
CA ARG A 96 21.29 -14.28 -0.95
C ARG A 96 22.81 -14.28 -1.18
N ILE A 97 23.40 -13.09 -1.20
CA ILE A 97 24.85 -12.89 -1.32
C ILE A 97 25.50 -13.19 0.05
N ASP A 98 26.55 -13.98 0.03
CA ASP A 98 27.39 -14.20 1.21
C ASP A 98 28.45 -13.09 1.32
N SER A 99 28.30 -12.18 2.27
CA SER A 99 29.23 -11.07 2.52
C SER A 99 30.63 -11.53 3.00
N LYS A 100 30.75 -12.80 3.42
CA LYS A 100 32.03 -13.39 3.88
C LYS A 100 32.78 -14.10 2.75
N ALA A 101 32.12 -14.38 1.64
CA ALA A 101 32.76 -15.03 0.49
C ALA A 101 33.87 -14.14 -0.09
N THR A 102 35.00 -14.76 -0.45
CA THR A 102 36.15 -14.06 -1.00
C THR A 102 36.29 -14.21 -2.52
N GLY A 103 35.42 -14.98 -3.15
CA GLY A 103 35.44 -15.29 -4.57
C GLY A 103 34.16 -14.93 -5.30
N VAL A 104 34.13 -15.22 -6.59
CA VAL A 104 32.92 -15.10 -7.42
C VAL A 104 31.81 -15.96 -6.86
N GLN A 105 30.63 -15.41 -6.73
CA GLN A 105 29.42 -16.13 -6.34
C GLN A 105 28.56 -16.36 -7.58
N ASN A 106 27.99 -17.56 -7.71
CA ASN A 106 27.18 -17.93 -8.86
C ASN A 106 25.72 -18.17 -8.45
N PHE A 107 24.78 -17.55 -9.19
CA PHE A 107 23.34 -17.72 -9.00
C PHE A 107 22.66 -17.93 -10.35
N ASP A 108 22.14 -19.12 -10.56
CA ASP A 108 21.37 -19.47 -11.74
C ASP A 108 19.86 -19.37 -11.44
N PHE A 109 19.08 -18.90 -12.42
CA PHE A 109 17.64 -18.78 -12.34
C PHE A 109 16.97 -19.57 -13.45
N ASN A 110 15.98 -20.38 -13.08
CA ASN A 110 15.18 -21.16 -14.02
C ASN A 110 13.81 -20.53 -14.23
N LEU A 111 13.45 -20.34 -15.48
CA LEU A 111 12.20 -19.76 -15.92
C LEU A 111 11.32 -20.82 -16.60
N THR A 112 10.02 -20.68 -16.43
CA THR A 112 8.99 -21.44 -17.13
C THR A 112 8.14 -20.48 -17.96
N LYS A 113 7.88 -20.79 -19.23
CA LYS A 113 6.99 -19.99 -20.08
C LYS A 113 5.56 -20.10 -19.62
N VAL A 114 4.86 -18.97 -19.61
CA VAL A 114 3.45 -18.87 -19.23
C VAL A 114 2.73 -17.87 -20.15
N ASP A 115 1.44 -18.07 -20.31
CA ASP A 115 0.58 -17.07 -20.96
C ASP A 115 0.13 -16.03 -19.93
N GLN A 116 0.42 -14.78 -20.22
CA GLN A 116 0.05 -13.60 -19.42
C GLN A 116 -0.77 -12.61 -20.25
N SER A 117 -1.46 -13.08 -21.29
CA SER A 117 -2.37 -12.24 -22.09
C SER A 117 -3.56 -11.75 -21.29
N GLU A 118 -4.01 -12.54 -20.31
CA GLU A 118 -4.97 -12.15 -19.26
C GLU A 118 -4.41 -12.59 -17.92
N TYR A 119 -4.43 -11.70 -16.94
CA TYR A 119 -4.00 -12.03 -15.58
C TYR A 119 -4.65 -11.13 -14.53
N THR A 120 -4.61 -11.58 -13.31
CA THR A 120 -5.15 -10.87 -12.15
C THR A 120 -4.08 -10.69 -11.09
N ILE A 121 -3.91 -9.46 -10.61
CA ILE A 121 -3.13 -9.16 -9.41
C ILE A 121 -4.11 -9.02 -8.25
N ILE A 122 -3.94 -9.79 -7.20
CA ILE A 122 -4.69 -9.65 -5.95
C ILE A 122 -3.76 -8.97 -4.94
N THR A 123 -4.10 -7.76 -4.50
CA THR A 123 -3.30 -7.02 -3.52
C THR A 123 -3.77 -7.30 -2.10
N PHE A 124 -2.81 -7.52 -1.20
CA PHE A 124 -3.01 -7.55 0.25
C PHE A 124 -2.40 -6.30 0.85
N ALA A 125 -3.22 -5.46 1.45
CA ALA A 125 -2.77 -4.24 2.11
C ALA A 125 -3.11 -4.31 3.59
N ASP A 126 -2.17 -3.93 4.46
CA ASP A 126 -2.43 -3.65 5.87
C ASP A 126 -3.21 -4.79 6.57
N THR A 127 -2.74 -6.02 6.42
CA THR A 127 -3.37 -7.19 7.04
C THR A 127 -3.11 -7.26 8.54
N HIS A 128 -2.01 -6.68 9.04
CA HIS A 128 -1.71 -6.51 10.46
C HIS A 128 -1.97 -7.76 11.32
N VAL A 129 -1.59 -8.94 10.84
CA VAL A 129 -1.75 -10.17 11.60
C VAL A 129 -0.74 -10.21 12.74
N THR A 130 -1.20 -10.56 13.94
CA THR A 130 -0.37 -10.52 15.15
C THR A 130 -0.13 -11.89 15.77
N GLY A 131 -0.90 -12.90 15.33
CA GLY A 131 -0.83 -14.25 15.87
C GLY A 131 -1.54 -14.45 17.21
N PRO A 132 -1.58 -15.70 17.69
CA PRO A 132 -2.50 -16.12 18.76
C PRO A 132 -2.16 -15.61 20.16
N LYS A 133 -0.99 -15.02 20.37
CA LYS A 133 -0.52 -14.63 21.71
C LYS A 133 -0.75 -13.16 22.06
N ASN A 134 -1.43 -12.41 21.20
CA ASN A 134 -1.47 -10.98 21.35
C ASN A 134 -2.65 -10.46 22.17
N SER A 135 -2.36 -9.56 23.13
CA SER A 135 -3.36 -8.94 24.01
C SER A 135 -3.94 -7.61 23.49
N ARG A 136 -3.37 -7.00 22.45
CA ARG A 136 -3.77 -5.66 21.94
C ARG A 136 -4.68 -5.69 20.75
N ALA A 137 -4.46 -6.65 19.84
CA ALA A 137 -5.32 -6.84 18.70
C ALA A 137 -6.51 -7.73 19.06
N CYS A 138 -7.43 -7.85 18.15
CA CYS A 138 -8.45 -8.86 18.25
C CYS A 138 -7.76 -10.23 18.33
N HIS A 139 -7.96 -10.97 19.42
CA HIS A 139 -7.40 -12.32 19.59
C HIS A 139 -7.73 -13.30 18.46
N LEU A 140 -8.50 -12.87 17.51
CA LEU A 140 -9.03 -13.62 16.37
C LEU A 140 -8.45 -13.17 15.04
N ASP A 141 -7.42 -12.31 15.03
CA ASP A 141 -6.84 -11.80 13.80
C ASP A 141 -6.28 -12.91 12.91
N GLN A 142 -5.45 -13.80 13.47
CA GLN A 142 -4.93 -14.96 12.75
C GLN A 142 -6.05 -15.93 12.36
N GLU A 143 -6.98 -16.22 13.27
CA GLU A 143 -8.12 -17.09 12.98
C GLU A 143 -8.95 -16.54 11.82
N ARG A 144 -9.29 -15.25 11.83
CA ARG A 144 -10.06 -14.63 10.74
C ARG A 144 -9.26 -14.57 9.44
N TYR A 145 -7.98 -14.29 9.53
CA TYR A 145 -7.10 -14.34 8.36
C TYR A 145 -7.16 -15.72 7.70
N LEU A 146 -6.99 -16.79 8.50
CA LEU A 146 -6.95 -18.16 8.01
C LEU A 146 -8.33 -18.70 7.59
N THR A 147 -9.39 -18.34 8.31
CA THR A 147 -10.72 -18.96 8.11
C THR A 147 -11.69 -18.13 7.28
N GLN A 148 -11.40 -16.85 7.07
CA GLN A 148 -12.28 -15.94 6.33
C GLN A 148 -11.59 -15.26 5.16
N TYR A 149 -10.46 -14.56 5.43
CA TYR A 149 -9.78 -13.74 4.43
C TYR A 149 -9.12 -14.60 3.34
N ILE A 150 -8.25 -15.53 3.73
CA ILE A 150 -7.56 -16.42 2.78
C ILE A 150 -8.53 -17.32 2.00
N PRO A 151 -9.56 -17.94 2.61
CA PRO A 151 -10.57 -18.69 1.86
C PRO A 151 -11.32 -17.84 0.83
N ALA A 152 -11.67 -16.58 1.16
CA ALA A 152 -12.31 -15.67 0.20
C ALA A 152 -11.40 -15.35 -0.99
N VAL A 153 -10.10 -15.14 -0.74
CA VAL A 153 -9.10 -14.94 -1.79
C VAL A 153 -8.97 -16.17 -2.68
N ASN A 154 -8.86 -17.36 -2.09
CA ASN A 154 -8.75 -18.62 -2.85
C ASN A 154 -10.00 -18.90 -3.69
N GLU A 155 -11.20 -18.67 -3.13
CA GLU A 155 -12.45 -18.80 -3.86
C GLU A 155 -12.53 -17.82 -5.04
N TYR A 156 -12.09 -16.57 -4.82
CA TYR A 156 -12.05 -15.58 -5.88
C TYR A 156 -11.03 -15.95 -6.96
N ALA A 157 -9.82 -16.33 -6.57
CA ALA A 157 -8.73 -16.71 -7.48
C ALA A 157 -9.11 -17.89 -8.37
N ALA A 158 -9.77 -18.91 -7.81
CA ALA A 158 -10.22 -20.09 -8.53
C ALA A 158 -11.25 -19.80 -9.65
N LYS A 159 -11.89 -18.63 -9.61
CA LYS A 159 -12.88 -18.20 -10.61
C LYS A 159 -12.26 -17.33 -11.73
N GLN A 160 -10.99 -16.99 -11.64
CA GLN A 160 -10.35 -16.14 -12.65
C GLN A 160 -9.89 -16.97 -13.85
N SER A 161 -10.04 -16.38 -15.04
CA SER A 161 -9.34 -16.84 -16.23
C SER A 161 -7.90 -16.28 -16.22
N GLY A 162 -6.97 -17.01 -16.77
CA GLY A 162 -5.58 -16.57 -16.85
C GLY A 162 -4.79 -16.74 -15.55
N ARG A 163 -3.63 -16.11 -15.48
CA ARG A 163 -2.73 -16.20 -14.32
C ARG A 163 -3.20 -15.30 -13.17
N VAL A 164 -2.97 -15.77 -11.96
CA VAL A 164 -3.26 -15.01 -10.74
C VAL A 164 -2.00 -14.88 -9.90
N TYR A 165 -1.73 -13.68 -9.45
CA TYR A 165 -0.59 -13.34 -8.59
C TYR A 165 -1.10 -12.60 -7.36
N VAL A 166 -0.46 -12.81 -6.22
CA VAL A 166 -0.68 -12.01 -5.02
C VAL A 166 0.48 -11.03 -4.86
N MET A 167 0.16 -9.78 -4.54
CA MET A 167 1.15 -8.75 -4.25
C MET A 167 0.78 -8.05 -2.94
N THR A 168 1.66 -8.10 -1.94
CA THR A 168 1.42 -7.35 -0.71
C THR A 168 1.80 -5.89 -0.89
N LEU A 169 1.12 -5.02 -0.16
CA LEU A 169 1.38 -3.58 -0.13
C LEU A 169 1.94 -3.12 1.23
N GLY A 170 2.54 -4.06 1.97
CA GLY A 170 3.12 -3.78 3.28
C GLY A 170 2.13 -3.87 4.44
N ASP A 171 2.66 -3.69 5.65
CA ASP A 171 1.99 -3.85 6.92
C ASP A 171 1.29 -5.22 7.04
N MET A 172 2.05 -6.26 6.70
CA MET A 172 1.60 -7.63 6.74
C MET A 172 1.39 -8.11 8.16
N THR A 173 2.30 -7.75 9.06
CA THR A 173 2.23 -8.02 10.48
C THR A 173 2.13 -6.74 11.29
N GLN A 174 1.69 -6.86 12.54
CA GLN A 174 1.63 -5.72 13.47
C GLN A 174 2.96 -5.52 14.23
N ALA A 175 3.94 -6.38 14.04
CA ALA A 175 5.21 -6.36 14.75
C ALA A 175 6.09 -5.14 14.44
N GLY A 176 5.60 -3.99 14.65
CA GLY A 176 6.07 -2.72 14.17
C GLY A 176 7.44 -2.29 14.65
N TYR A 177 7.88 -1.22 14.01
CA TYR A 177 9.10 -0.45 14.28
C TYR A 177 9.12 0.21 15.69
N ARG A 178 8.07 0.09 16.50
CA ARG A 178 8.02 0.64 17.87
C ARG A 178 8.44 -0.40 18.90
N PRO A 179 9.45 -0.10 19.75
CA PRO A 179 9.92 -1.05 20.79
C PRO A 179 8.81 -1.58 21.69
N GLN A 180 7.81 -0.72 21.98
CA GLN A 180 6.67 -1.06 22.83
C GLN A 180 5.71 -2.05 22.17
N GLU A 181 5.64 -2.05 20.84
CA GLU A 181 4.81 -2.98 20.07
C GLU A 181 5.50 -4.33 19.95
N ARG A 182 6.81 -4.34 19.69
CA ARG A 182 7.61 -5.56 19.56
C ARG A 182 7.50 -6.52 20.76
N ASN A 183 7.48 -5.98 21.97
CA ASN A 183 7.32 -6.78 23.19
C ASN A 183 5.91 -7.37 23.35
N ASN A 184 4.91 -6.86 22.63
CA ASN A 184 3.53 -7.34 22.71
C ASN A 184 3.20 -8.39 21.64
N PHE A 185 4.08 -8.58 20.63
CA PHE A 185 3.85 -9.42 19.45
C PHE A 185 4.91 -10.51 19.29
N GLU A 186 5.54 -10.91 20.41
CA GLU A 186 6.53 -11.97 20.39
C GLU A 186 5.96 -13.26 19.80
N GLY A 187 6.66 -13.80 18.81
CA GLY A 187 6.42 -15.11 18.25
C GLY A 187 5.60 -15.17 16.97
N TYR A 188 5.27 -14.02 16.35
CA TYR A 188 4.69 -14.01 14.99
C TYR A 188 5.56 -13.17 14.06
N SER A 189 6.24 -13.82 13.12
CA SER A 189 7.18 -13.23 12.18
C SER A 189 6.56 -13.07 10.78
N LEU A 190 7.29 -12.41 9.88
CA LEU A 190 6.93 -12.37 8.47
C LEU A 190 6.96 -13.77 7.84
N ALA A 191 7.85 -14.67 8.30
CA ALA A 191 7.83 -16.06 7.89
C ALA A 191 6.54 -16.77 8.30
N ASN A 192 6.04 -16.57 9.54
CA ASN A 192 4.75 -17.11 9.97
C ASN A 192 3.59 -16.55 9.13
N PHE A 193 3.63 -15.25 8.80
CA PHE A 193 2.64 -14.65 7.91
C PHE A 193 2.61 -15.35 6.54
N MET A 194 3.77 -15.63 5.96
CA MET A 194 3.87 -16.33 4.68
C MET A 194 3.38 -17.77 4.78
N GLU A 195 3.64 -18.48 5.89
CA GLU A 195 3.10 -19.82 6.15
C GLU A 195 1.58 -19.82 6.30
N ASP A 196 1.03 -18.79 6.95
CA ASP A 196 -0.41 -18.60 7.14
C ASP A 196 -1.10 -18.09 5.87
N THR A 197 -0.35 -17.49 4.95
CA THR A 197 -0.85 -17.11 3.62
C THR A 197 -0.97 -18.36 2.73
N LYS A 198 -1.98 -19.18 3.04
CA LYS A 198 -2.24 -20.47 2.37
C LYS A 198 -2.93 -20.26 1.02
N VAL A 199 -2.21 -19.64 0.10
CA VAL A 199 -2.60 -19.50 -1.30
C VAL A 199 -1.62 -20.29 -2.17
N ASP A 200 -2.15 -21.04 -3.16
CA ASP A 200 -1.29 -21.72 -4.15
C ASP A 200 -1.01 -20.80 -5.33
N LEU A 201 -0.52 -19.61 -5.02
CA LEU A 201 -0.23 -18.52 -5.96
C LEU A 201 1.14 -17.93 -5.66
N PRO A 202 1.85 -17.36 -6.66
CA PRO A 202 3.05 -16.57 -6.39
C PRO A 202 2.71 -15.33 -5.57
N VAL A 203 3.46 -15.10 -4.47
CA VAL A 203 3.30 -13.92 -3.61
C VAL A 203 4.55 -13.05 -3.68
N PHE A 204 4.41 -11.84 -4.20
CA PHE A 204 5.45 -10.81 -4.21
C PHE A 204 5.18 -9.79 -3.11
N ASN A 205 6.21 -9.33 -2.41
CA ASN A 205 6.04 -8.55 -1.20
C ASN A 205 6.61 -7.14 -1.32
N ALA A 206 5.83 -6.12 -0.89
CA ALA A 206 6.31 -4.78 -0.61
C ALA A 206 6.45 -4.59 0.90
N VAL A 207 7.30 -3.66 1.33
CA VAL A 207 7.58 -3.35 2.73
C VAL A 207 6.64 -2.25 3.21
N GLY A 208 6.01 -2.46 4.38
CA GLY A 208 5.26 -1.44 5.11
C GLY A 208 6.01 -0.95 6.35
N ASN A 209 5.49 0.08 7.00
CA ASN A 209 6.16 0.63 8.18
C ASN A 209 6.09 -0.32 9.40
N HIS A 210 5.11 -1.21 9.46
CA HIS A 210 5.03 -2.24 10.49
C HIS A 210 5.89 -3.47 10.20
N ASP A 211 6.41 -3.61 8.99
CA ASP A 211 7.32 -4.70 8.60
C ASP A 211 8.79 -4.37 8.87
N HIS A 212 9.09 -3.14 9.30
CA HIS A 212 10.43 -2.71 9.68
C HIS A 212 10.79 -3.08 11.11
N ASN A 213 12.06 -3.37 11.34
CA ASN A 213 12.63 -3.50 12.67
C ASN A 213 12.88 -2.13 13.31
N ASN A 214 12.78 -2.09 14.64
CA ASN A 214 13.32 -0.97 15.39
C ASN A 214 14.85 -0.98 15.32
N SER A 215 15.44 0.19 15.17
CA SER A 215 16.87 0.32 15.41
C SER A 215 17.18 0.11 16.91
N PRO A 216 18.30 -0.50 17.25
CA PRO A 216 18.79 -0.53 18.62
C PRO A 216 18.91 0.90 19.16
N LYS A 217 18.62 1.06 20.46
CA LYS A 217 18.79 2.35 21.15
C LYS A 217 20.23 2.85 20.97
N GLY A 218 20.41 4.09 20.58
CA GLY A 218 21.72 4.70 20.32
C GLY A 218 22.25 4.52 18.89
N THR A 219 21.53 3.87 18.00
CA THR A 219 21.94 3.77 16.59
C THR A 219 21.51 5.02 15.84
N VAL A 220 22.46 5.77 15.33
CA VAL A 220 22.19 6.86 14.37
C VAL A 220 21.90 6.22 13.02
N LEU A 221 20.65 6.32 12.55
CA LEU A 221 20.31 5.86 11.20
C LEU A 221 20.76 6.90 10.18
N THR A 222 21.78 6.52 9.45
CA THR A 222 22.17 7.16 8.18
C THR A 222 21.49 6.40 7.04
N GLU A 223 21.59 6.87 5.80
CA GLU A 223 21.10 6.09 4.65
C GLU A 223 21.75 4.71 4.55
N SER A 224 23.00 4.58 4.92
CA SER A 224 23.73 3.29 4.96
C SER A 224 23.28 2.38 6.11
N THR A 225 22.70 2.91 7.17
CA THR A 225 22.18 2.13 8.32
C THR A 225 20.69 1.87 8.27
N THR A 226 19.97 2.39 7.26
CA THR A 226 18.53 2.13 7.08
C THR A 226 18.25 0.65 6.81
N ASP A 227 19.20 -0.09 6.27
CA ASP A 227 19.11 -1.55 6.09
C ASP A 227 18.91 -2.30 7.40
N PHE A 228 19.34 -1.73 8.52
CA PHE A 228 19.10 -2.30 9.84
C PHE A 228 17.61 -2.45 10.15
N SER A 229 16.78 -1.54 9.67
CA SER A 229 15.34 -1.62 9.88
C SER A 229 14.66 -2.73 9.07
N ARG A 230 15.35 -3.34 8.11
CA ARG A 230 14.85 -4.39 7.22
C ARG A 230 15.41 -5.79 7.52
N ILE A 231 16.13 -5.98 8.62
CA ILE A 231 16.83 -7.25 8.90
C ILE A 231 15.88 -8.45 8.88
N ASP A 232 14.73 -8.35 9.56
CA ASP A 232 13.77 -9.45 9.59
C ASP A 232 13.07 -9.60 8.22
N TYR A 233 12.78 -8.50 7.54
CA TYR A 233 12.23 -8.55 6.18
C TYR A 233 13.21 -9.24 5.22
N TYR A 234 14.46 -8.85 5.21
CA TYR A 234 15.50 -9.47 4.38
C TYR A 234 15.69 -10.95 4.71
N LYS A 235 15.60 -11.31 5.99
CA LYS A 235 15.73 -12.70 6.43
C LYS A 235 14.58 -13.56 5.91
N ASP A 236 13.34 -13.08 6.03
CA ASP A 236 12.14 -13.87 5.85
C ASP A 236 11.56 -13.77 4.43
N LEU A 237 11.69 -12.61 3.76
CA LEU A 237 11.03 -12.31 2.50
C LEU A 237 11.94 -11.98 1.32
N GLY A 238 13.21 -11.61 1.57
CA GLY A 238 14.16 -11.27 0.50
C GLY A 238 14.30 -9.78 0.23
N PRO A 239 14.57 -9.34 -1.03
CA PRO A 239 14.86 -7.95 -1.35
C PRO A 239 13.66 -7.03 -1.09
N ALA A 240 13.93 -5.84 -0.53
CA ALA A 240 12.89 -4.85 -0.21
C ALA A 240 12.54 -3.94 -1.42
N TRP A 241 13.37 -3.93 -2.45
CA TRP A 241 13.07 -3.27 -3.73
C TRP A 241 13.59 -4.11 -4.89
N TYR A 242 12.79 -4.26 -5.89
CA TYR A 242 13.03 -5.08 -7.08
C TYR A 242 11.95 -4.80 -8.12
N SER A 243 12.08 -5.42 -9.30
CA SER A 243 11.08 -5.33 -10.35
C SER A 243 10.70 -6.70 -10.91
N VAL A 244 9.51 -6.80 -11.49
CA VAL A 244 9.04 -7.96 -12.26
C VAL A 244 8.18 -7.49 -13.43
N ASN A 245 8.18 -8.24 -14.54
CA ASN A 245 7.33 -7.94 -15.68
C ASN A 245 6.24 -9.00 -15.81
N ILE A 246 4.99 -8.58 -15.90
CA ILE A 246 3.83 -9.46 -16.10
C ILE A 246 2.97 -8.85 -17.20
N GLY A 247 2.71 -9.61 -18.28
CA GLY A 247 2.00 -9.10 -19.42
C GLY A 247 2.71 -7.92 -20.06
N ARG A 248 2.07 -6.77 -20.12
CA ARG A 248 2.65 -5.53 -20.66
C ARG A 248 2.93 -4.48 -19.57
N GLU A 249 2.97 -4.89 -18.33
CA GLU A 249 3.23 -4.05 -17.17
C GLU A 249 4.60 -4.37 -16.56
N HIS A 250 5.34 -3.32 -16.22
CA HIS A 250 6.56 -3.40 -15.44
C HIS A 250 6.25 -2.99 -14.00
N TYR A 251 6.24 -3.96 -13.10
CA TYR A 251 5.99 -3.79 -11.67
C TYR A 251 7.28 -3.45 -10.96
N VAL A 252 7.28 -2.34 -10.22
CA VAL A 252 8.42 -1.88 -9.43
C VAL A 252 8.01 -1.85 -7.96
N PHE A 253 8.61 -2.71 -7.17
CA PHE A 253 8.45 -2.72 -5.72
C PHE A 253 9.46 -1.78 -5.09
N VAL A 254 9.00 -0.88 -4.25
CA VAL A 254 9.86 0.08 -3.54
C VAL A 254 9.45 0.19 -2.07
N ASP A 255 10.43 0.32 -1.21
CA ASP A 255 10.22 0.69 0.18
C ASP A 255 10.24 2.21 0.29
N ASN A 256 9.07 2.81 0.44
CA ASN A 256 8.94 4.25 0.63
C ASN A 256 8.71 4.67 2.09
N THR A 257 9.01 3.76 3.03
CA THR A 257 8.97 4.00 4.47
C THR A 257 10.39 4.11 5.03
N PHE A 258 10.99 5.28 4.90
CA PHE A 258 12.35 5.52 5.38
C PHE A 258 12.36 5.71 6.89
N VAL A 259 12.71 4.65 7.63
CA VAL A 259 12.67 4.63 9.10
C VAL A 259 13.75 5.53 9.70
N LEU A 260 13.35 6.33 10.68
CA LEU A 260 14.19 7.25 11.44
C LEU A 260 14.22 6.83 12.90
N THR A 261 15.34 7.06 13.60
CA THR A 261 15.34 7.02 15.06
C THR A 261 15.17 8.39 15.67
N GLN A 262 14.63 8.43 16.88
CA GLN A 262 14.49 9.66 17.66
C GLN A 262 15.84 10.35 17.89
N GLU A 263 16.93 9.59 17.96
CA GLU A 263 18.29 10.08 18.20
C GLU A 263 18.95 10.68 16.95
N SER A 264 18.53 10.25 15.75
CA SER A 264 19.03 10.81 14.49
C SER A 264 18.38 12.15 14.12
N HIS A 265 17.27 12.52 14.77
CA HIS A 265 16.55 13.78 14.54
C HIS A 265 16.05 14.39 15.85
N PRO A 266 16.95 14.98 16.68
CA PRO A 266 16.58 15.50 17.99
C PRO A 266 15.60 16.70 17.93
N THR A 267 15.41 17.30 16.76
CA THR A 267 14.46 18.41 16.54
C THR A 267 13.11 17.97 15.96
N TYR A 268 12.90 16.69 15.81
CA TYR A 268 11.74 16.17 15.12
C TYR A 268 10.74 15.57 16.11
N ASP A 269 9.89 16.44 16.69
CA ASP A 269 8.81 16.02 17.60
C ASP A 269 7.84 15.03 16.96
N GLU A 270 7.68 15.04 15.64
CA GLU A 270 6.88 14.07 14.92
C GLU A 270 7.58 12.70 14.78
N ALA A 271 8.91 12.60 14.86
CA ALA A 271 9.61 11.33 14.85
C ALA A 271 9.23 10.48 16.07
N ALA A 272 8.92 11.12 17.19
CA ALA A 272 8.39 10.45 18.38
C ALA A 272 7.03 9.78 18.12
N THR A 273 6.27 10.22 17.11
CA THR A 273 4.94 9.69 16.78
C THR A 273 4.91 8.81 15.55
N LYS A 274 5.78 9.04 14.55
CA LYS A 274 5.74 8.29 13.28
C LYS A 274 6.98 7.47 13.00
N GLY A 275 8.15 7.87 13.48
CA GLY A 275 9.40 7.09 13.35
C GLY A 275 9.92 6.84 11.93
N TYR A 276 9.31 7.41 10.88
CA TYR A 276 9.74 7.28 9.49
C TYR A 276 9.33 8.50 8.65
N GLN A 277 10.02 8.66 7.51
CA GLN A 277 9.66 9.60 6.45
C GLN A 277 9.13 8.85 5.24
N VAL A 278 8.13 9.40 4.56
CA VAL A 278 7.65 8.82 3.29
C VAL A 278 8.57 9.30 2.18
N ARG A 279 9.54 8.48 1.82
CA ARG A 279 10.50 8.72 0.74
C ARG A 279 11.28 7.47 0.38
N LEU A 280 11.90 7.45 -0.80
CA LEU A 280 12.93 6.47 -1.13
C LEU A 280 14.28 6.88 -0.50
N SER A 281 15.15 5.91 -0.22
CA SER A 281 16.58 6.17 0.00
C SER A 281 17.24 6.64 -1.29
N ASP A 282 18.42 7.27 -1.21
CA ASP A 282 19.16 7.68 -2.40
C ASP A 282 19.61 6.46 -3.21
N ALA A 283 19.93 5.36 -2.55
CA ALA A 283 20.26 4.10 -3.19
C ALA A 283 19.09 3.52 -3.99
N GLN A 284 17.89 3.45 -3.40
CA GLN A 284 16.70 2.99 -4.12
C GLN A 284 16.34 3.89 -5.31
N GLN A 285 16.47 5.20 -5.14
CA GLN A 285 16.21 6.15 -6.23
C GLN A 285 17.19 5.94 -7.38
N ALA A 286 18.49 5.75 -7.09
CA ALA A 286 19.51 5.50 -8.10
C ALA A 286 19.30 4.14 -8.79
N TRP A 287 18.89 3.12 -8.04
CA TRP A 287 18.52 1.82 -8.60
C TRP A 287 17.31 1.95 -9.52
N LEU A 288 16.25 2.63 -9.10
CA LEU A 288 15.04 2.85 -9.90
C LEU A 288 15.36 3.49 -11.25
N GLU A 289 16.25 4.50 -11.27
CA GLU A 289 16.68 5.17 -12.49
C GLU A 289 17.37 4.19 -13.45
N LYS A 290 18.20 3.28 -12.93
CA LYS A 290 18.88 2.24 -13.72
C LYS A 290 17.91 1.17 -14.23
N ASP A 291 16.99 0.71 -13.36
CA ASP A 291 16.00 -0.32 -13.69
C ASP A 291 15.06 0.17 -14.80
N ILE A 292 14.50 1.37 -14.66
CA ILE A 292 13.62 1.97 -15.67
C ILE A 292 14.37 2.23 -17.00
N ALA A 293 15.65 2.52 -16.96
CA ALA A 293 16.46 2.68 -18.18
C ALA A 293 16.59 1.37 -18.98
N MET A 294 16.42 0.20 -18.34
CA MET A 294 16.42 -1.11 -18.99
C MET A 294 15.06 -1.53 -19.58
N VAL A 295 14.00 -0.78 -19.29
CA VAL A 295 12.65 -1.11 -19.76
C VAL A 295 12.49 -0.85 -21.26
N ASP A 296 12.11 -1.88 -22.00
CA ASP A 296 11.78 -1.78 -23.43
C ASP A 296 10.39 -1.17 -23.62
N LYS A 297 10.33 0.10 -24.01
CA LYS A 297 9.09 0.86 -24.22
C LYS A 297 8.16 0.27 -25.29
N THR A 298 8.67 -0.62 -26.13
CA THR A 298 7.82 -1.27 -27.15
C THR A 298 7.05 -2.46 -26.59
N LYS A 299 7.48 -2.97 -25.43
CA LYS A 299 6.90 -4.14 -24.75
C LYS A 299 6.11 -3.78 -23.50
N VAL A 300 6.32 -2.60 -22.95
CA VAL A 300 5.72 -2.16 -21.69
C VAL A 300 4.79 -0.98 -21.94
N ASP A 301 3.53 -1.11 -21.53
CA ASP A 301 2.51 -0.06 -21.67
C ASP A 301 2.54 0.92 -20.50
N ARG A 302 2.89 0.44 -19.29
CA ARG A 302 2.91 1.26 -18.05
C ARG A 302 3.87 0.73 -17.01
N ILE A 303 4.26 1.62 -16.10
CA ILE A 303 4.97 1.26 -14.88
C ILE A 303 3.94 1.15 -13.75
N VAL A 304 3.91 0.03 -13.05
CA VAL A 304 3.07 -0.18 -11.87
C VAL A 304 3.97 -0.16 -10.63
N VAL A 305 3.84 0.88 -9.82
CA VAL A 305 4.61 1.03 -8.58
C VAL A 305 3.85 0.39 -7.44
N MET A 306 4.51 -0.56 -6.79
CA MET A 306 4.05 -1.25 -5.59
C MET A 306 4.77 -0.65 -4.39
N ALA A 307 4.06 0.09 -3.56
CA ALA A 307 4.63 0.74 -2.38
C ALA A 307 3.62 0.68 -1.21
N HIS A 308 4.04 1.10 -0.04
CA HIS A 308 3.14 1.10 1.11
C HIS A 308 2.44 2.43 1.31
N CYS A 309 3.20 3.52 1.45
CA CYS A 309 2.63 4.84 1.74
C CYS A 309 2.17 5.57 0.48
N PRO A 310 1.06 6.34 0.54
CA PRO A 310 0.62 7.17 -0.57
C PRO A 310 1.69 8.17 -1.03
N VAL A 311 1.85 8.28 -2.35
CA VAL A 311 2.77 9.21 -3.02
C VAL A 311 2.10 10.55 -3.28
N LEU A 312 0.77 10.53 -3.49
CA LEU A 312 -0.05 11.69 -3.77
C LEU A 312 -0.98 12.02 -2.60
N ASN A 313 -1.28 13.29 -2.42
CA ASN A 313 -2.38 13.71 -1.54
C ASN A 313 -3.75 13.51 -2.23
N GLY A 314 -4.84 13.68 -1.47
CA GLY A 314 -6.19 13.48 -1.99
C GLY A 314 -6.62 14.42 -3.12
N HIS A 315 -5.82 15.41 -3.44
CA HIS A 315 -6.06 16.42 -4.50
C HIS A 315 -5.12 16.27 -5.69
N GLY A 316 -4.31 15.20 -5.75
CA GLY A 316 -3.37 14.94 -6.83
C GLY A 316 -2.05 15.69 -6.74
N GLY A 317 -1.80 16.42 -5.64
CA GLY A 317 -0.50 17.02 -5.34
C GLY A 317 0.49 15.99 -4.78
N LEU A 318 1.78 16.32 -4.84
CA LEU A 318 2.85 15.47 -4.31
C LEU A 318 2.83 15.47 -2.76
N GLN A 319 2.85 14.28 -2.16
CA GLN A 319 2.90 14.07 -0.72
C GLN A 319 4.22 13.43 -0.28
N MET A 320 4.72 12.47 -1.05
CA MET A 320 5.99 11.81 -0.78
C MET A 320 7.14 12.81 -0.88
N MET A 321 8.07 12.79 0.06
CA MET A 321 9.29 13.60 -0.02
C MET A 321 10.13 13.17 -1.23
N ARG A 322 10.77 14.14 -1.91
CA ARG A 322 11.57 13.90 -3.12
C ARG A 322 10.76 13.31 -4.30
N ALA A 323 9.43 13.35 -4.26
CA ALA A 323 8.56 12.87 -5.33
C ALA A 323 8.90 13.45 -6.73
N PRO A 324 9.34 14.70 -6.90
CA PRO A 324 9.76 15.20 -8.23
C PRO A 324 10.87 14.36 -8.87
N LYS A 325 11.87 13.89 -8.09
CA LYS A 325 12.95 13.03 -8.59
C LYS A 325 12.43 11.64 -8.94
N PHE A 326 11.56 11.08 -8.11
CA PHE A 326 10.88 9.82 -8.37
C PHE A 326 10.11 9.85 -9.71
N PHE A 327 9.26 10.85 -9.93
CA PHE A 327 8.50 10.96 -11.18
C PHE A 327 9.37 11.33 -12.39
N ALA A 328 10.55 11.94 -12.19
CA ALA A 328 11.50 12.18 -13.27
C ALA A 328 12.06 10.85 -13.81
N ALA A 329 12.32 9.87 -12.95
CA ALA A 329 12.77 8.53 -13.37
C ALA A 329 11.69 7.82 -14.22
N LEU A 330 10.41 8.05 -13.95
CA LEU A 330 9.28 7.40 -14.64
C LEU A 330 8.81 8.14 -15.90
N LYS A 331 9.56 9.19 -16.34
CA LYS A 331 9.13 10.05 -17.45
C LYS A 331 8.92 9.27 -18.76
N GLY A 332 7.77 9.50 -19.37
CA GLY A 332 7.39 8.94 -20.67
C GLY A 332 6.60 7.63 -20.57
N TYR A 333 6.17 7.25 -19.37
CA TYR A 333 5.27 6.12 -19.14
C TYR A 333 3.94 6.58 -18.52
N GLU A 334 2.87 5.83 -18.76
CA GLU A 334 1.73 5.85 -17.87
C GLU A 334 2.14 5.20 -16.54
N VAL A 335 1.74 5.80 -15.42
CA VAL A 335 2.13 5.34 -14.09
C VAL A 335 0.89 4.95 -13.29
N VAL A 336 0.87 3.74 -12.78
CA VAL A 336 -0.11 3.25 -11.81
C VAL A 336 0.61 3.03 -10.49
N ILE A 337 0.06 3.55 -9.40
CA ILE A 337 0.63 3.41 -8.06
C ILE A 337 -0.38 2.66 -7.21
N LEU A 338 -0.01 1.50 -6.69
CA LEU A 338 -0.81 0.69 -5.77
C LEU A 338 -0.20 0.78 -4.38
N VAL A 339 -0.98 1.29 -3.42
CA VAL A 339 -0.53 1.54 -2.05
C VAL A 339 -1.60 1.14 -1.02
N GLY A 340 -1.17 0.99 0.24
CA GLY A 340 -1.99 0.74 1.41
C GLY A 340 -1.96 1.90 2.41
N HIS A 341 -1.54 1.60 3.66
CA HIS A 341 -1.23 2.52 4.76
C HIS A 341 -2.39 3.37 5.30
N SER A 342 -3.24 3.88 4.45
CA SER A 342 -4.31 4.81 4.87
C SER A 342 -5.58 4.11 5.32
N HIS A 343 -5.65 2.78 5.22
CA HIS A 343 -6.81 1.96 5.59
C HIS A 343 -8.12 2.52 5.02
N CYS A 344 -8.11 2.85 3.73
CA CYS A 344 -9.25 3.37 3.01
C CYS A 344 -9.18 3.04 1.53
N ASP A 345 -10.31 3.16 0.82
CA ASP A 345 -10.32 3.10 -0.63
C ASP A 345 -10.29 4.52 -1.20
N ARG A 346 -9.23 4.89 -1.90
CA ARG A 346 -9.11 6.18 -2.58
C ARG A 346 -8.47 6.03 -3.95
N THR A 347 -9.01 6.74 -4.92
CA THR A 347 -8.44 6.84 -6.27
C THR A 347 -8.09 8.28 -6.57
N VAL A 348 -6.86 8.53 -7.01
CA VAL A 348 -6.38 9.83 -7.46
C VAL A 348 -5.91 9.69 -8.90
N VAL A 349 -6.35 10.60 -9.78
CA VAL A 349 -5.89 10.68 -11.16
C VAL A 349 -5.36 12.07 -11.41
N THR A 350 -4.13 12.15 -11.89
CA THR A 350 -3.46 13.44 -12.15
C THR A 350 -2.46 13.30 -13.30
N THR A 351 -1.81 14.41 -13.65
CA THR A 351 -0.71 14.43 -14.62
C THR A 351 0.52 15.07 -13.97
N ILE A 352 1.65 14.35 -13.97
CA ILE A 352 2.90 14.82 -13.40
C ILE A 352 4.01 14.65 -14.43
N ASN A 353 4.74 15.72 -14.74
CA ASN A 353 5.81 15.73 -15.75
C ASN A 353 5.37 15.21 -17.13
N GLY A 354 4.08 15.39 -17.49
CA GLY A 354 3.49 14.88 -18.72
C GLY A 354 3.02 13.42 -18.66
N ASN A 355 3.34 12.69 -17.59
CA ASN A 355 2.85 11.33 -17.38
C ASN A 355 1.44 11.35 -16.80
N LYS A 356 0.56 10.51 -17.31
CA LYS A 356 -0.71 10.22 -16.65
C LYS A 356 -0.44 9.30 -15.48
N VAL A 357 -0.92 9.70 -14.30
CA VAL A 357 -0.68 9.01 -13.03
C VAL A 357 -2.01 8.64 -12.40
N TYR A 358 -2.14 7.36 -12.03
CA TYR A 358 -3.23 6.81 -11.25
C TYR A 358 -2.67 6.30 -9.92
N GLU A 359 -3.17 6.78 -8.80
CA GLU A 359 -2.87 6.19 -7.49
C GLU A 359 -4.13 5.57 -6.92
N PHE A 360 -4.04 4.29 -6.57
CA PHE A 360 -5.08 3.55 -5.90
C PHE A 360 -4.59 3.19 -4.49
N ILE A 361 -5.23 3.79 -3.49
CA ILE A 361 -5.04 3.38 -2.11
C ILE A 361 -6.00 2.23 -1.85
N ASN A 362 -5.46 1.12 -1.38
CA ASN A 362 -6.23 -0.08 -1.09
C ASN A 362 -6.72 -0.06 0.36
N PRO A 363 -7.94 -0.54 0.62
CA PRO A 363 -8.42 -0.72 1.98
C PRO A 363 -7.58 -1.75 2.73
N SER A 364 -7.47 -1.59 4.03
CA SER A 364 -6.81 -2.58 4.88
C SER A 364 -7.58 -3.90 4.84
N GLY A 365 -6.86 -5.00 4.66
CA GLY A 365 -7.40 -6.34 4.79
C GLY A 365 -7.93 -6.63 6.19
N ALA A 366 -7.30 -6.06 7.20
CA ALA A 366 -7.72 -6.16 8.59
C ALA A 366 -8.97 -5.34 8.93
N GLY A 367 -9.49 -4.52 7.99
CA GLY A 367 -10.50 -3.52 8.34
C GLY A 367 -9.98 -2.62 9.47
N THR A 368 -10.70 -2.57 10.58
CA THR A 368 -10.24 -1.89 11.78
C THR A 368 -9.60 -2.89 12.74
N ALA A 369 -8.33 -3.25 12.46
CA ALA A 369 -7.50 -4.12 13.29
C ALA A 369 -8.22 -5.43 13.69
N TRP A 370 -8.98 -6.02 12.77
CA TRP A 370 -9.76 -7.24 12.93
C TRP A 370 -10.92 -7.18 13.94
N TYR A 371 -11.14 -6.04 14.60
CA TYR A 371 -12.32 -5.85 15.46
C TYR A 371 -13.60 -5.74 14.65
N THR A 372 -13.53 -5.08 13.50
CA THR A 372 -14.63 -4.98 12.54
C THR A 372 -14.08 -5.17 11.13
N PRO A 373 -14.83 -5.81 10.23
CA PRO A 373 -14.41 -5.95 8.83
C PRO A 373 -14.61 -4.65 8.04
N LEU A 374 -14.55 -3.50 8.69
CA LEU A 374 -14.74 -2.18 8.08
C LEU A 374 -13.49 -1.33 8.31
N ASN A 375 -13.09 -0.64 7.28
CA ASN A 375 -12.10 0.43 7.35
C ASN A 375 -12.71 1.72 7.88
N THR A 376 -11.86 2.69 8.23
CA THR A 376 -12.27 3.98 8.80
C THR A 376 -13.13 4.80 7.85
N ASP A 377 -13.14 4.49 6.56
CA ASP A 377 -13.98 5.12 5.54
C ASP A 377 -15.26 4.34 5.22
N GLY A 378 -15.58 3.32 5.98
CA GLY A 378 -16.71 2.45 5.73
C GLY A 378 -16.52 1.46 4.59
N THR A 379 -15.35 1.44 3.95
CA THR A 379 -14.99 0.40 2.99
C THR A 379 -14.81 -0.93 3.72
N PRO A 380 -15.28 -2.07 3.20
CA PRO A 380 -15.00 -3.34 3.81
C PRO A 380 -13.50 -3.63 3.85
N GLY A 381 -13.06 -4.36 4.85
CA GLY A 381 -11.79 -5.09 4.81
C GLY A 381 -11.81 -6.04 3.62
N ALA A 382 -10.82 -5.92 2.76
CA ALA A 382 -10.81 -6.69 1.51
C ALA A 382 -9.39 -6.85 0.97
N ALA A 383 -9.16 -7.92 0.22
CA ALA A 383 -8.16 -7.91 -0.84
C ALA A 383 -8.74 -7.18 -2.06
N VAL A 384 -7.88 -6.61 -2.89
CA VAL A 384 -8.32 -5.94 -4.11
C VAL A 384 -7.72 -6.62 -5.34
N ALA A 385 -8.58 -7.03 -6.25
CA ALA A 385 -8.17 -7.66 -7.49
C ALA A 385 -8.12 -6.63 -8.62
N TYR A 386 -7.01 -6.63 -9.35
CA TYR A 386 -6.79 -5.83 -10.56
C TYR A 386 -6.65 -6.80 -11.74
N LYS A 387 -7.55 -6.68 -12.71
CA LYS A 387 -7.65 -7.61 -13.86
C LYS A 387 -7.13 -6.92 -15.11
N PHE A 388 -6.04 -7.45 -15.62
CA PHE A 388 -5.36 -6.93 -16.80
C PHE A 388 -5.61 -7.83 -18.01
N LYS A 389 -5.67 -7.19 -19.18
CA LYS A 389 -5.78 -7.90 -20.45
C LYS A 389 -4.91 -7.21 -21.49
N ALA A 390 -4.12 -7.99 -22.20
CA ALA A 390 -3.21 -7.47 -23.22
C ALA A 390 -3.95 -6.63 -24.28
N GLY A 391 -3.39 -5.45 -24.57
CA GLY A 391 -3.97 -4.50 -25.52
C GLY A 391 -5.08 -3.62 -24.95
N GLU A 392 -5.53 -3.83 -23.73
CA GLU A 392 -6.47 -2.96 -23.04
C GLU A 392 -5.76 -1.97 -22.12
N LYS A 393 -6.03 -0.66 -22.27
CA LYS A 393 -5.50 0.37 -21.37
C LYS A 393 -6.20 0.40 -20.02
N ALA A 394 -7.49 0.08 -19.98
CA ALA A 394 -8.26 -0.01 -18.76
C ALA A 394 -8.12 -1.39 -18.15
N PHE A 395 -8.02 -1.46 -16.84
CA PHE A 395 -8.12 -2.69 -16.10
C PHE A 395 -9.31 -2.63 -15.12
N ALA A 396 -9.91 -3.76 -14.80
CA ALA A 396 -10.99 -3.81 -13.83
C ALA A 396 -10.41 -3.88 -12.42
N ARG A 397 -11.12 -3.30 -11.45
CA ARG A 397 -10.81 -3.33 -10.03
C ARG A 397 -12.00 -3.92 -9.28
N GLU A 398 -11.78 -4.98 -8.52
CA GLU A 398 -12.80 -5.70 -7.77
C GLU A 398 -12.36 -5.89 -6.31
N PHE A 399 -13.33 -5.85 -5.38
CA PHE A 399 -13.06 -6.02 -3.95
C PHE A 399 -13.40 -7.44 -3.54
N VAL A 400 -12.44 -8.15 -2.99
CA VAL A 400 -12.58 -9.50 -2.46
C VAL A 400 -12.84 -9.38 -0.96
N THR A 401 -14.10 -9.23 -0.62
CA THR A 401 -14.56 -9.10 0.77
C THR A 401 -14.67 -10.46 1.46
N TYR A 402 -14.62 -10.48 2.77
CA TYR A 402 -14.66 -11.69 3.57
C TYR A 402 -15.69 -11.61 4.71
N GLY A 403 -15.94 -12.72 5.36
CA GLY A 403 -16.86 -12.82 6.48
C GLY A 403 -18.30 -12.57 6.05
N GLU A 404 -19.00 -11.75 6.79
CA GLU A 404 -20.43 -11.47 6.55
C GLU A 404 -20.66 -10.35 5.54
N ILE A 405 -19.61 -9.61 5.16
CA ILE A 405 -19.74 -8.54 4.19
C ILE A 405 -19.64 -9.14 2.78
N LYS A 406 -20.80 -9.50 2.25
CA LYS A 406 -20.93 -10.05 0.88
C LYS A 406 -21.41 -9.01 -0.12
N GLU A 407 -21.49 -7.75 0.27
CA GLU A 407 -22.02 -6.69 -0.59
C GLU A 407 -21.03 -6.37 -1.71
N LYS A 408 -21.53 -6.41 -2.93
CA LYS A 408 -20.75 -6.11 -4.14
C LYS A 408 -20.69 -4.61 -4.35
N ASN A 409 -19.58 -3.98 -4.08
CA ASN A 409 -19.17 -2.61 -4.49
C ASN A 409 -20.18 -1.46 -4.27
N ILE A 410 -21.41 -1.72 -3.84
CA ILE A 410 -22.45 -0.70 -3.75
C ILE A 410 -23.25 -0.85 -2.48
N ARG A 411 -23.44 0.25 -1.82
CA ARG A 411 -24.46 0.42 -0.79
C ARG A 411 -25.20 1.72 -1.01
N TYR A 412 -26.52 1.69 -0.97
CA TYR A 412 -27.32 2.90 -0.91
C TYR A 412 -28.42 2.82 0.14
N ARG A 413 -28.80 3.97 0.66
CA ARG A 413 -29.93 4.13 1.58
C ARG A 413 -30.68 5.39 1.23
N VAL A 414 -31.97 5.34 1.53
CA VAL A 414 -32.85 6.48 1.49
C VAL A 414 -33.04 7.01 2.90
N TYR A 415 -32.88 8.31 3.06
CA TYR A 415 -33.09 8.99 4.33
C TYR A 415 -34.34 9.83 4.28
N ASP A 416 -35.29 9.52 5.18
CA ASP A 416 -36.39 10.41 5.48
C ASP A 416 -35.91 11.40 6.58
N ASN A 417 -35.40 12.53 6.14
CA ASN A 417 -34.93 13.57 7.05
C ASN A 417 -36.06 14.37 7.70
N VAL A 418 -37.26 14.32 7.12
CA VAL A 418 -38.48 14.98 7.67
C VAL A 418 -38.98 14.24 8.91
N ALA A 419 -38.98 12.92 8.87
CA ALA A 419 -39.41 12.12 10.00
C ALA A 419 -38.32 11.97 11.08
N ASN A 420 -37.16 12.57 10.89
CA ASN A 420 -35.96 12.41 11.73
C ASN A 420 -35.66 10.92 11.99
N LYS A 421 -36.04 10.08 11.04
CA LYS A 421 -35.83 8.63 11.06
C LYS A 421 -34.45 8.28 10.49
N TRP A 422 -33.45 8.72 11.18
CA TRP A 422 -32.17 8.01 11.15
C TRP A 422 -32.44 6.67 11.81
N SER A 423 -32.18 5.59 11.13
CA SER A 423 -32.32 4.24 11.69
C SER A 423 -31.45 4.00 12.91
N TYR A 424 -30.63 5.00 13.30
CA TYR A 424 -29.66 4.85 14.37
C TYR A 424 -29.62 6.07 15.28
N PRO A 425 -29.63 5.87 16.61
CA PRO A 425 -29.36 6.93 17.54
C PRO A 425 -27.97 7.48 17.28
N ILE A 426 -27.87 8.79 17.08
CA ILE A 426 -26.59 9.48 17.02
C ILE A 426 -26.00 9.38 18.42
N MET A 427 -24.92 8.62 18.58
CA MET A 427 -24.23 8.59 19.86
C MET A 427 -23.72 9.98 20.17
N GLU A 428 -24.28 10.60 21.19
CA GLU A 428 -23.62 11.67 21.89
C GLU A 428 -22.35 11.09 22.51
N SER A 429 -21.22 11.39 21.91
CA SER A 429 -19.94 10.96 22.45
C SER A 429 -19.62 11.78 23.67
N THR A 430 -19.71 11.13 24.80
CA THR A 430 -19.04 11.62 26.00
C THR A 430 -17.54 11.61 25.77
N GLY A 431 -16.96 12.74 25.38
CA GLY A 431 -15.54 13.02 25.55
C GLY A 431 -14.57 12.82 24.38
N HIS A 432 -14.97 12.41 23.21
CA HIS A 432 -14.04 12.17 22.08
C HIS A 432 -14.50 12.74 20.74
N GLY A 433 -14.90 14.00 20.69
CA GLY A 433 -15.05 14.75 19.42
C GLY A 433 -16.09 14.27 18.41
N TRP A 434 -16.86 13.28 18.73
CA TRP A 434 -17.90 12.68 17.88
C TRP A 434 -19.26 13.36 18.01
N SER A 435 -19.30 14.46 18.73
CA SER A 435 -20.51 15.20 18.98
C SER A 435 -20.78 16.14 17.82
N ARG A 436 -21.40 15.71 16.79
CA ARG A 436 -22.25 16.60 15.99
C ARG A 436 -23.07 15.77 15.00
N GLN A 437 -24.35 16.03 15.00
CA GLN A 437 -25.26 15.84 13.89
C GLN A 437 -24.73 16.66 12.71
N HIS A 438 -23.83 16.09 11.94
CA HIS A 438 -23.19 16.84 10.85
C HIS A 438 -24.12 16.99 9.67
N ASP A 439 -23.95 18.07 8.99
CA ASP A 439 -24.34 18.45 7.62
C ASP A 439 -25.79 18.23 7.18
N LEU A 440 -26.49 17.19 7.61
CA LEU A 440 -27.92 17.03 7.29
C LEU A 440 -28.81 17.95 8.13
N GLN A 441 -28.33 18.44 9.26
CA GLN A 441 -28.98 19.50 10.02
C GLN A 441 -28.58 20.91 9.55
N ASN A 442 -27.70 21.01 8.55
CA ASN A 442 -27.48 22.27 7.87
C ASN A 442 -28.82 22.75 7.34
N ALA A 443 -29.13 24.05 7.52
CA ALA A 443 -30.37 24.68 7.11
C ALA A 443 -30.76 24.43 5.63
N ASN A 444 -29.77 24.09 4.77
CA ASN A 444 -30.00 23.75 3.36
C ASN A 444 -30.57 22.36 3.12
N TYR A 445 -30.42 21.42 4.08
CA TYR A 445 -30.81 20.01 3.92
C TYR A 445 -31.76 19.54 5.03
N LYS A 446 -31.92 20.34 6.07
CA LYS A 446 -32.86 20.06 7.15
C LYS A 446 -34.23 19.79 6.55
N ASP A 447 -34.86 18.74 7.02
CA ASP A 447 -36.22 18.34 6.64
C ASP A 447 -36.39 18.00 5.13
N LYS A 448 -35.33 17.63 4.44
CA LYS A 448 -35.39 17.17 3.05
C LYS A 448 -35.00 15.69 2.93
N PRO A 449 -35.84 14.87 2.28
CA PRO A 449 -35.47 13.50 1.95
C PRO A 449 -34.20 13.46 1.09
N ALA A 450 -33.36 12.45 1.30
CA ALA A 450 -32.10 12.34 0.61
C ALA A 450 -31.74 10.88 0.28
N ILE A 451 -30.90 10.69 -0.72
CA ILE A 451 -30.34 9.40 -1.11
C ILE A 451 -28.86 9.42 -0.74
N MET A 452 -28.42 8.52 0.13
CA MET A 452 -27.00 8.30 0.39
C MET A 452 -26.52 7.07 -0.37
N VAL A 453 -25.37 7.21 -1.05
CA VAL A 453 -24.72 6.11 -1.74
C VAL A 453 -23.27 6.02 -1.34
N THR A 454 -22.76 4.79 -1.21
CA THR A 454 -21.35 4.48 -1.09
C THR A 454 -21.04 3.43 -2.15
N ILE A 455 -20.09 3.73 -3.04
CA ILE A 455 -19.72 2.86 -4.15
C ILE A 455 -18.21 2.74 -4.18
N TRP A 456 -17.70 1.57 -3.81
CA TRP A 456 -16.26 1.31 -3.75
C TRP A 456 -15.68 1.16 -5.16
N GLY A 457 -14.50 1.71 -5.36
CA GLY A 457 -13.86 1.76 -6.67
C GLY A 457 -14.39 2.85 -7.59
N ALA A 458 -15.42 3.60 -7.18
CA ALA A 458 -15.92 4.72 -7.97
C ALA A 458 -14.91 5.88 -7.98
N TYR A 459 -14.70 6.45 -9.16
CA TYR A 459 -13.99 7.71 -9.35
C TYR A 459 -14.96 8.87 -9.50
N THR A 460 -16.07 8.66 -10.23
CA THR A 460 -17.17 9.62 -10.36
C THR A 460 -18.51 8.98 -10.06
N ILE A 461 -19.41 9.72 -9.40
CA ILE A 461 -20.80 9.33 -9.19
C ILE A 461 -21.67 10.48 -9.69
N THR A 462 -22.64 10.18 -10.53
CA THR A 462 -23.58 11.14 -11.08
C THR A 462 -25.01 10.77 -10.72
N PHE A 463 -25.86 11.78 -10.56
CA PHE A 463 -27.27 11.66 -10.22
C PHE A 463 -28.10 12.36 -11.30
N THR A 464 -29.15 11.69 -11.78
CA THR A 464 -30.06 12.22 -12.81
C THR A 464 -31.50 11.99 -12.38
N GLU A 465 -32.27 13.06 -12.23
CA GLU A 465 -33.69 12.98 -11.87
C GLU A 465 -34.57 12.73 -13.10
N SER A 466 -35.59 11.87 -12.93
CA SER A 466 -36.59 11.58 -14.00
C SER A 466 -37.41 12.81 -14.40
N THR A 467 -37.52 13.79 -13.52
CA THR A 467 -38.26 15.05 -13.73
C THR A 467 -37.44 16.11 -14.49
N GLY A 468 -36.15 15.82 -14.76
CA GLY A 468 -35.21 16.78 -15.33
C GLY A 468 -34.72 17.85 -14.37
N GLY A 469 -35.13 17.77 -13.10
CA GLY A 469 -34.61 18.60 -12.02
C GLY A 469 -33.14 18.31 -11.73
N THR A 470 -32.47 19.25 -11.09
CA THR A 470 -31.10 19.08 -10.60
C THR A 470 -31.08 19.29 -9.09
N GLY A 471 -30.93 18.21 -8.39
CA GLY A 471 -30.78 18.22 -6.94
C GLY A 471 -29.37 18.65 -6.50
N LYS A 472 -29.07 18.50 -5.24
CA LYS A 472 -27.82 18.93 -4.65
C LYS A 472 -27.00 17.75 -4.12
N VAL A 473 -25.77 17.62 -4.61
CA VAL A 473 -24.80 16.69 -4.06
C VAL A 473 -24.11 17.35 -2.87
N VAL A 474 -24.21 16.73 -1.70
CA VAL A 474 -23.41 17.07 -0.53
C VAL A 474 -22.15 16.23 -0.59
N LYS A 475 -21.03 16.88 -0.89
CA LYS A 475 -19.72 16.22 -0.90
C LYS A 475 -19.25 16.00 0.53
N SER A 476 -18.56 14.89 0.76
CA SER A 476 -17.99 14.46 2.05
C SER A 476 -18.99 14.02 3.13
N VAL A 477 -19.91 13.15 2.79
CA VAL A 477 -20.73 12.39 3.76
C VAL A 477 -19.98 11.15 4.26
N TYR A 478 -18.71 11.20 4.22
CA TYR A 478 -17.78 10.20 4.63
C TYR A 478 -18.05 9.66 6.01
N ASP A 479 -18.20 10.57 6.95
CA ASP A 479 -18.60 10.31 8.31
C ASP A 479 -19.92 9.53 8.43
N LEU A 480 -20.89 9.84 7.58
CA LEU A 480 -22.22 9.23 7.66
C LEU A 480 -22.22 7.81 7.11
N ALA A 481 -21.54 7.56 5.99
CA ALA A 481 -21.42 6.22 5.43
C ALA A 481 -20.73 5.28 6.42
N TYR A 482 -19.62 5.71 7.03
CA TYR A 482 -18.93 4.96 8.06
C TYR A 482 -19.80 4.71 9.28
N ARG A 483 -20.46 5.74 9.81
CA ARG A 483 -21.32 5.63 10.98
C ARG A 483 -22.48 4.69 10.75
N ASP A 484 -23.12 4.76 9.60
CA ASP A 484 -24.21 3.87 9.23
C ASP A 484 -23.76 2.40 9.25
N TRP A 485 -22.60 2.11 8.65
CA TRP A 485 -22.02 0.78 8.66
C TRP A 485 -21.61 0.34 10.07
N TYR A 486 -20.90 1.20 10.78
CA TYR A 486 -20.41 0.95 12.13
C TYR A 486 -21.57 0.65 13.09
N TRP A 487 -22.66 1.40 13.01
CA TRP A 487 -23.82 1.21 13.86
C TRP A 487 -24.56 -0.07 13.54
N ASN A 488 -24.79 -0.39 12.29
CA ASN A 488 -25.36 -1.67 11.92
C ASN A 488 -24.57 -2.84 12.52
N TYR A 489 -23.26 -2.73 12.43
CA TYR A 489 -22.37 -3.75 12.94
C TYR A 489 -22.38 -3.79 14.47
N TYR A 490 -22.40 -2.63 15.11
CA TYR A 490 -22.45 -2.49 16.56
C TYR A 490 -23.76 -3.00 17.14
N GLU A 491 -24.90 -2.62 16.60
CA GLU A 491 -26.21 -3.11 17.05
C GLU A 491 -26.34 -4.63 16.91
N ARG A 492 -25.92 -5.18 15.79
CA ARG A 492 -25.92 -6.63 15.56
C ARG A 492 -24.98 -7.35 16.52
N SER A 493 -23.85 -6.74 16.85
CA SER A 493 -22.92 -7.23 17.87
C SER A 493 -23.53 -7.22 19.28
N LEU A 494 -24.24 -6.15 19.66
CA LEU A 494 -24.96 -6.08 20.94
C LEU A 494 -26.09 -7.11 21.02
N ASN A 495 -26.71 -7.45 19.89
CA ASN A 495 -27.76 -8.46 19.80
C ASN A 495 -27.20 -9.90 19.75
N GLY A 496 -25.90 -10.09 19.90
CA GLY A 496 -25.26 -11.40 19.89
C GLY A 496 -25.18 -12.07 18.52
N GLU A 497 -25.47 -11.32 17.44
CA GLU A 497 -25.37 -11.83 16.07
C GLU A 497 -23.91 -12.06 15.63
N PHE A 498 -22.96 -11.49 16.36
CA PHE A 498 -21.52 -11.68 16.15
C PHE A 498 -20.83 -12.08 17.45
N PRO A 499 -19.84 -12.96 17.42
CA PRO A 499 -19.13 -13.41 18.62
C PRO A 499 -18.30 -12.32 19.34
N TYR A 500 -18.32 -11.10 18.86
CA TYR A 500 -17.40 -10.01 19.25
C TYR A 500 -18.05 -8.96 20.16
N GLY A 501 -19.20 -9.23 20.73
CA GLY A 501 -20.11 -8.29 21.44
C GLY A 501 -19.55 -7.50 22.60
N GLN A 502 -18.27 -7.60 22.96
CA GLN A 502 -17.74 -6.85 24.10
C GLN A 502 -16.62 -5.86 23.75
N THR A 503 -16.14 -5.77 22.52
CA THR A 503 -14.91 -5.06 22.25
C THR A 503 -14.87 -4.22 20.97
N LEU A 504 -15.98 -3.69 20.52
CA LEU A 504 -15.95 -2.53 19.64
C LEU A 504 -15.47 -1.31 20.45
N ARG A 505 -14.26 -1.43 21.03
CA ARG A 505 -13.60 -0.28 21.62
C ARG A 505 -13.27 0.68 20.50
N LYS A 506 -13.80 1.89 20.58
CA LYS A 506 -13.24 3.05 19.88
C LYS A 506 -11.73 3.05 20.12
N ALA A 507 -10.96 2.64 19.13
CA ALA A 507 -9.58 3.03 19.16
C ALA A 507 -9.55 4.55 18.92
N SER A 508 -8.86 5.29 19.75
CA SER A 508 -8.77 6.75 19.70
C SER A 508 -8.17 7.28 18.38
N TRP A 509 -7.51 6.41 17.61
CA TRP A 509 -6.94 6.68 16.28
C TRP A 509 -7.91 6.39 15.11
N GLN A 510 -9.10 5.85 15.40
CA GLN A 510 -10.13 5.52 14.41
C GLN A 510 -11.10 6.69 14.18
N THR A 511 -10.59 7.90 14.21
CA THR A 511 -11.36 9.04 13.75
C THR A 511 -11.59 8.84 12.26
N PRO A 512 -12.84 8.91 11.75
CA PRO A 512 -13.09 8.85 10.31
C PRO A 512 -12.17 9.86 9.63
N GLY A 513 -11.25 9.32 8.85
CA GLY A 513 -10.23 10.14 8.21
C GLY A 513 -10.85 11.05 7.15
N LYS A 514 -10.25 12.19 6.91
CA LYS A 514 -10.70 13.21 5.97
C LYS A 514 -10.55 12.83 4.48
N THR A 515 -10.32 11.58 4.12
CA THR A 515 -9.66 11.26 2.85
C THR A 515 -10.40 10.33 1.89
N GLY A 516 -11.58 9.82 2.23
CA GLY A 516 -12.33 8.96 1.31
C GLY A 516 -13.46 9.71 0.62
N ASN A 517 -13.67 9.44 -0.63
CA ASN A 517 -14.63 10.16 -1.49
C ASN A 517 -15.85 9.28 -1.85
N LYS A 518 -16.20 8.32 -1.00
CA LYS A 518 -17.05 7.20 -1.38
C LYS A 518 -18.51 7.37 -1.02
N GLY A 519 -18.82 8.06 0.07
CA GLY A 519 -20.17 8.38 0.47
C GLY A 519 -20.61 9.71 -0.13
N GLN A 520 -21.69 9.72 -0.89
CA GLN A 520 -22.32 10.95 -1.39
C GLN A 520 -23.78 10.97 -0.98
N LEU A 521 -24.20 12.13 -0.47
CA LEU A 521 -25.59 12.42 -0.18
C LEU A 521 -26.15 13.25 -1.33
N TYR A 522 -27.22 12.78 -1.93
CA TYR A 522 -27.97 13.52 -2.93
C TYR A 522 -29.33 13.94 -2.38
N VAL A 523 -29.58 15.23 -2.38
CA VAL A 523 -30.88 15.82 -2.03
C VAL A 523 -31.58 16.16 -3.34
N PRO A 524 -32.60 15.40 -3.77
CA PRO A 524 -33.30 15.66 -5.03
C PRO A 524 -33.99 17.04 -5.01
N ALA A 525 -34.13 17.66 -6.18
CA ALA A 525 -34.96 18.85 -6.35
C ALA A 525 -36.43 18.51 -6.16
N ASP A 526 -36.85 17.36 -6.69
CA ASP A 526 -38.15 16.76 -6.41
C ASP A 526 -37.95 15.46 -5.60
N PRO A 527 -38.40 15.41 -4.32
CA PRO A 527 -38.26 14.21 -3.49
C PRO A 527 -38.92 12.95 -4.07
N LYS A 528 -39.92 13.11 -4.94
CA LYS A 528 -40.60 12.01 -5.62
C LYS A 528 -40.00 11.59 -6.96
N ALA A 529 -38.99 12.32 -7.41
CA ALA A 529 -38.28 11.94 -8.64
C ALA A 529 -37.57 10.59 -8.47
N VAL A 530 -37.65 9.76 -9.49
CA VAL A 530 -36.78 8.59 -9.62
C VAL A 530 -35.39 9.10 -10.03
N VAL A 531 -34.40 8.83 -9.21
CA VAL A 531 -33.02 9.26 -9.41
C VAL A 531 -32.21 8.09 -9.96
N THR A 532 -31.68 8.25 -11.15
CA THR A 532 -30.67 7.33 -11.69
C THR A 532 -29.31 7.69 -11.12
N VAL A 533 -28.67 6.74 -10.48
CA VAL A 533 -27.30 6.83 -9.96
C VAL A 533 -26.39 6.06 -10.91
N GLU A 534 -25.36 6.71 -11.43
CA GLU A 534 -24.36 6.08 -12.28
C GLU A 534 -22.95 6.36 -11.72
N ALA A 535 -22.18 5.30 -11.50
CA ALA A 535 -20.81 5.39 -11.05
C ALA A 535 -19.84 4.87 -12.10
N LYS A 536 -18.73 5.58 -12.29
CA LYS A 536 -17.65 5.21 -13.19
C LYS A 536 -16.34 5.08 -12.44
N ASP A 537 -15.50 4.15 -12.89
CA ASP A 537 -14.13 3.99 -12.43
C ASP A 537 -13.20 5.10 -13.00
N ALA A 538 -11.91 5.01 -12.68
CA ALA A 538 -10.89 5.96 -13.12
C ALA A 538 -10.66 5.97 -14.65
N PHE A 539 -11.12 4.94 -15.35
CA PHE A 539 -11.03 4.82 -16.81
C PHE A 539 -12.31 5.23 -17.53
N GLY A 540 -13.36 5.62 -16.77
CA GLY A 540 -14.65 6.03 -17.29
C GLY A 540 -15.62 4.88 -17.56
N LYS A 541 -15.27 3.65 -17.22
CA LYS A 541 -16.16 2.48 -17.32
C LYS A 541 -17.24 2.55 -16.24
N VAL A 542 -18.49 2.31 -16.64
CA VAL A 542 -19.60 2.21 -15.68
C VAL A 542 -19.42 0.95 -14.85
N ILE A 543 -19.27 1.12 -13.53
CA ILE A 543 -19.14 0.03 -12.55
C ILE A 543 -20.44 -0.22 -11.77
N ALA A 544 -21.33 0.78 -11.75
CA ALA A 544 -22.63 0.66 -11.11
C ALA A 544 -23.65 1.58 -11.79
N LYS A 545 -24.87 1.09 -11.95
CA LYS A 545 -26.01 1.87 -12.38
C LYS A 545 -27.30 1.31 -11.77
N PHE A 546 -28.05 2.15 -11.08
CA PHE A 546 -29.31 1.77 -10.44
C PHE A 546 -30.22 2.99 -10.26
N THR A 547 -31.44 2.76 -9.83
CA THR A 547 -32.41 3.82 -9.53
C THR A 547 -32.74 3.81 -8.05
N ALA A 548 -32.99 4.99 -7.48
CA ALA A 548 -33.44 5.20 -6.12
C ALA A 548 -34.45 6.34 -6.07
N GLN A 549 -35.27 6.39 -5.04
CA GLN A 549 -36.25 7.45 -4.81
C GLN A 549 -36.15 7.90 -3.34
N ALA A 550 -36.13 9.22 -3.09
CA ALA A 550 -35.91 9.76 -1.75
C ALA A 550 -37.19 9.78 -0.90
N ALA A 551 -38.35 9.82 -1.52
CA ALA A 551 -39.64 9.70 -0.88
C ALA A 551 -40.61 8.90 -1.76
N GLU A 552 -41.54 8.16 -1.15
CA GLU A 552 -42.58 7.43 -1.87
C GLU A 552 -43.68 8.35 -2.40
#